data_87c740e248afb1d89c3328268fbb7d96
#
_entry.id   87c740e248afb1d89c3328268fbb7d96
#
_cell.length_a   1.000
_cell.length_b   1.000
_cell.length_c   1.000
_cell.angle_alpha   90.00
_cell.angle_beta   90.00
_cell.angle_gamma   90.00
#
_symmetry.space_group_name_H-M   'P 1'
#
loop_
_entity.id
_entity.type
_entity.pdbx_description
1 polymer ?
#
loop_
_entity_poly.entity_id
_entity_poly.type
_entity_poly.pdbx_seq_one_letter_code
_entity_poly.pdbx_strand_id
1 'polypeptide(L)'
;MTKSGGRPFEVVVYGDEDSVLYHSLTSPIPALPQPEPSFDVTISKNSQPKGADLLMRNIVIVTINPKTFSRTSVKYERDVYAKNQIVIYVGSPSVSQLRKDMTTSSVITDLLTRQEMGAMVATLKDKHNPKMEETVRRMFGIEMRIPSDMKSCKEGKDFVWISNNSPTSMTNICIYTSENRDSVMRKNIKGETDNMYMTTNKESVISSIAKTQDRQVTVRRGLWEMKGDAMGGPFVSHTLHDIAGHKTLTIECFVYAPGTKKRNTLMRTEASLMTVKAAGR
;
A
#
# COMPACT_ATOMS: atom_id res chain seq x y z
N MET A 1 16.04 4.74 -22.85
CA MET A 1 14.59 4.84 -22.60
C MET A 1 14.37 5.77 -21.41
N THR A 2 13.53 6.77 -21.55
CA THR A 2 13.18 7.74 -20.50
C THR A 2 12.45 7.04 -19.35
N LYS A 3 12.56 7.56 -18.12
CA LYS A 3 11.82 7.05 -16.97
C LYS A 3 10.33 7.41 -17.10
N SER A 4 9.43 6.51 -16.74
CA SER A 4 8.00 6.77 -16.69
C SER A 4 7.65 7.85 -15.67
N GLY A 5 6.59 8.60 -15.96
CA GLY A 5 6.04 9.69 -15.15
C GLY A 5 4.68 9.34 -14.52
N GLY A 6 3.99 10.36 -14.05
CA GLY A 6 2.69 10.26 -13.39
C GLY A 6 2.80 10.17 -11.87
N ARG A 7 1.69 10.48 -11.19
CA ARG A 7 1.58 10.37 -9.73
C ARG A 7 1.42 8.89 -9.32
N PRO A 8 1.74 8.53 -8.09
CA PRO A 8 1.46 7.20 -7.58
C PRO A 8 -0.03 6.83 -7.73
N PHE A 9 -0.29 5.60 -8.17
CA PHE A 9 -1.64 5.05 -8.40
C PHE A 9 -2.46 5.78 -9.48
N GLU A 10 -1.83 6.55 -10.36
CA GLU A 10 -2.47 7.00 -11.62
C GLU A 10 -2.42 5.88 -12.66
N VAL A 11 -3.51 5.72 -13.41
CA VAL A 11 -3.59 4.79 -14.55
C VAL A 11 -4.37 5.42 -15.69
N VAL A 12 -3.89 5.24 -16.91
CA VAL A 12 -4.62 5.62 -18.13
C VAL A 12 -5.16 4.36 -18.80
N VAL A 13 -6.45 4.37 -19.10
CA VAL A 13 -7.15 3.24 -19.71
C VAL A 13 -7.64 3.62 -21.10
N TYR A 14 -7.39 2.77 -22.08
CA TYR A 14 -7.76 2.90 -23.48
C TYR A 14 -8.79 1.83 -23.85
N GLY A 15 -9.80 2.20 -24.65
CA GLY A 15 -10.79 1.27 -25.17
C GLY A 15 -11.76 0.67 -24.12
N ASP A 16 -11.91 1.33 -22.97
CA ASP A 16 -12.82 0.89 -21.90
C ASP A 16 -14.26 1.31 -22.22
N GLU A 17 -14.92 0.54 -23.07
CA GLU A 17 -16.33 0.72 -23.36
C GLU A 17 -17.18 0.48 -22.11
N ASP A 18 -18.22 1.28 -21.90
CA ASP A 18 -19.11 1.25 -20.73
C ASP A 18 -18.37 1.39 -19.39
N SER A 19 -17.15 1.91 -19.37
CA SER A 19 -16.38 2.19 -18.15
C SER A 19 -16.21 0.98 -17.22
N VAL A 20 -16.07 -0.23 -17.79
CA VAL A 20 -15.98 -1.48 -17.01
C VAL A 20 -14.74 -1.49 -16.12
N LEU A 21 -13.56 -1.16 -16.67
CA LEU A 21 -12.34 -1.10 -15.90
C LEU A 21 -12.29 0.14 -15.00
N TYR A 22 -12.88 1.24 -15.42
CA TYR A 22 -13.02 2.42 -14.57
C TYR A 22 -13.67 2.04 -13.23
N HIS A 23 -14.83 1.39 -13.26
CA HIS A 23 -15.52 0.98 -12.04
C HIS A 23 -14.73 -0.01 -11.20
N SER A 24 -14.08 -0.98 -11.84
CA SER A 24 -13.23 -1.95 -11.14
C SER A 24 -12.05 -1.28 -10.44
N LEU A 25 -11.32 -0.40 -11.13
CA LEU A 25 -10.11 0.24 -10.63
C LEU A 25 -10.37 1.41 -9.67
N THR A 26 -11.57 2.00 -9.70
CA THR A 26 -11.97 3.06 -8.76
C THR A 26 -12.69 2.53 -7.52
N SER A 27 -12.82 1.22 -7.36
CA SER A 27 -13.35 0.62 -6.13
C SER A 27 -12.61 1.15 -4.91
N PRO A 28 -13.33 1.53 -3.82
CA PRO A 28 -12.70 2.10 -2.65
C PRO A 28 -11.72 1.14 -1.98
N ILE A 29 -10.59 1.67 -1.51
CA ILE A 29 -9.69 0.93 -0.62
C ILE A 29 -10.38 0.77 0.74
N PRO A 30 -10.42 -0.46 1.28
CA PRO A 30 -10.99 -0.68 2.60
C PRO A 30 -10.15 -0.06 3.71
N ALA A 31 -10.82 0.24 4.84
CA ALA A 31 -10.18 0.78 6.04
C ALA A 31 -9.47 2.14 5.85
N LEU A 32 -10.02 2.99 5.02
CA LEU A 32 -9.72 4.42 5.01
C LEU A 32 -10.89 5.19 5.64
N PRO A 33 -10.65 6.28 6.39
CA PRO A 33 -11.71 7.02 7.08
C PRO A 33 -12.66 7.74 6.11
N GLN A 34 -12.21 7.98 4.89
CA GLN A 34 -13.00 8.49 3.78
C GLN A 34 -12.82 7.55 2.58
N PRO A 35 -13.85 7.29 1.78
CA PRO A 35 -13.72 6.49 0.59
C PRO A 35 -12.70 7.11 -0.39
N GLU A 36 -11.63 6.39 -0.67
CA GLU A 36 -10.65 6.77 -1.68
C GLU A 36 -10.52 5.64 -2.70
N PRO A 37 -10.52 5.96 -4.01
CA PRO A 37 -10.41 4.93 -5.05
C PRO A 37 -9.06 4.22 -4.98
N SER A 38 -9.03 2.95 -5.40
CA SER A 38 -7.78 2.19 -5.50
C SER A 38 -6.79 2.83 -6.47
N PHE A 39 -7.30 3.37 -7.59
CA PHE A 39 -6.51 4.10 -8.59
C PHE A 39 -7.20 5.40 -9.01
N ASP A 40 -6.39 6.41 -9.35
CA ASP A 40 -6.85 7.61 -10.04
C ASP A 40 -6.87 7.30 -11.53
N VAL A 41 -8.06 7.01 -12.08
CA VAL A 41 -8.24 6.50 -13.44
C VAL A 41 -8.59 7.62 -14.40
N THR A 42 -7.87 7.66 -15.53
CA THR A 42 -8.21 8.50 -16.69
C THR A 42 -8.59 7.60 -17.87
N ILE A 43 -9.81 7.75 -18.39
CA ILE A 43 -10.23 7.08 -19.62
C ILE A 43 -9.80 7.94 -20.81
N SER A 44 -9.00 7.37 -21.68
CA SER A 44 -8.58 8.04 -22.91
C SER A 44 -9.62 7.86 -24.03
N LYS A 45 -9.85 8.93 -24.77
CA LYS A 45 -10.68 8.90 -26.00
C LYS A 45 -9.96 8.23 -27.19
N ASN A 46 -8.65 8.02 -27.09
CA ASN A 46 -7.87 7.34 -28.11
C ASN A 46 -7.97 5.82 -27.92
N SER A 47 -7.79 5.06 -28.99
CA SER A 47 -7.72 3.60 -28.93
C SER A 47 -6.35 3.06 -28.49
N GLN A 48 -5.31 3.89 -28.57
CA GLN A 48 -3.93 3.53 -28.25
C GLN A 48 -3.20 4.70 -27.59
N PRO A 49 -2.17 4.44 -26.76
CA PRO A 49 -1.32 5.47 -26.19
C PRO A 49 -0.58 6.27 -27.25
N LYS A 50 -0.51 7.60 -27.08
CA LYS A 50 0.26 8.49 -27.94
C LYS A 50 0.76 9.72 -27.19
N GLY A 51 1.81 10.34 -27.71
CA GLY A 51 2.36 11.58 -27.13
C GLY A 51 2.81 11.40 -25.69
N ALA A 52 2.36 12.27 -24.79
CA ALA A 52 2.74 12.25 -23.38
C ALA A 52 2.26 11.00 -22.63
N ASP A 53 1.16 10.38 -23.08
CA ASP A 53 0.60 9.18 -22.43
C ASP A 53 1.57 7.98 -22.53
N LEU A 54 2.46 7.94 -23.53
CA LEU A 54 3.51 6.93 -23.64
C LEU A 54 4.45 6.92 -22.42
N LEU A 55 4.53 8.01 -21.69
CA LEU A 55 5.37 8.13 -20.50
C LEU A 55 4.61 7.79 -19.19
N MET A 56 3.32 7.51 -19.24
CA MET A 56 2.56 7.12 -18.05
C MET A 56 3.07 5.79 -17.51
N ARG A 57 3.20 5.68 -16.17
CA ARG A 57 3.74 4.46 -15.55
C ARG A 57 2.81 3.27 -15.61
N ASN A 58 1.51 3.51 -15.61
CA ASN A 58 0.48 2.47 -15.65
C ASN A 58 -0.44 2.75 -16.84
N ILE A 59 -0.45 1.83 -17.79
CA ILE A 59 -1.29 1.90 -19.00
C ILE A 59 -2.09 0.59 -19.07
N VAL A 60 -3.39 0.71 -19.34
CA VAL A 60 -4.26 -0.43 -19.64
C VAL A 60 -4.90 -0.22 -21.00
N ILE A 61 -4.81 -1.22 -21.86
CA ILE A 61 -5.39 -1.19 -23.22
C ILE A 61 -6.41 -2.33 -23.31
N VAL A 62 -7.66 -1.97 -23.55
CA VAL A 62 -8.77 -2.90 -23.69
C VAL A 62 -9.08 -3.08 -25.18
N THR A 63 -9.28 -4.31 -25.60
CA THR A 63 -9.68 -4.66 -26.97
C THR A 63 -10.87 -5.60 -26.90
N ILE A 64 -12.03 -5.17 -27.38
CA ILE A 64 -13.22 -5.98 -27.52
C ILE A 64 -13.28 -6.51 -28.95
N ASN A 65 -13.11 -7.82 -29.13
CA ASN A 65 -13.13 -8.45 -30.45
C ASN A 65 -13.53 -9.92 -30.37
N PRO A 66 -14.77 -10.30 -30.74
CA PRO A 66 -15.24 -11.69 -30.70
C PRO A 66 -14.55 -12.61 -31.71
N LYS A 67 -13.92 -12.06 -32.74
CA LYS A 67 -13.15 -12.87 -33.71
C LYS A 67 -11.76 -13.25 -33.19
N THR A 68 -11.20 -12.47 -32.29
CA THR A 68 -9.85 -12.67 -31.75
C THR A 68 -9.88 -13.37 -30.38
N PHE A 69 -10.89 -13.06 -29.56
CA PHE A 69 -10.98 -13.56 -28.20
C PHE A 69 -12.20 -14.44 -28.00
N SER A 70 -12.02 -15.65 -27.50
CA SER A 70 -13.09 -16.56 -27.07
C SER A 70 -13.43 -16.41 -25.57
N ARG A 71 -12.55 -15.76 -24.80
CA ARG A 71 -12.68 -15.46 -23.36
C ARG A 71 -11.88 -14.22 -23.02
N THR A 72 -12.13 -13.63 -21.85
CA THR A 72 -11.29 -12.53 -21.35
C THR A 72 -9.87 -13.03 -21.05
N SER A 73 -8.89 -12.28 -21.50
CA SER A 73 -7.47 -12.54 -21.29
C SER A 73 -6.77 -11.28 -20.83
N VAL A 74 -5.81 -11.45 -19.92
CA VAL A 74 -4.98 -10.36 -19.40
C VAL A 74 -3.52 -10.73 -19.63
N LYS A 75 -2.78 -9.86 -20.32
CA LYS A 75 -1.34 -9.94 -20.53
C LYS A 75 -0.71 -8.63 -20.09
N TYR A 76 0.55 -8.64 -19.71
CA TYR A 76 1.26 -7.42 -19.40
C TYR A 76 2.69 -7.46 -19.88
N GLU A 77 3.24 -6.29 -20.15
CA GLU A 77 4.64 -6.07 -20.50
C GLU A 77 5.20 -4.95 -19.64
N ARG A 78 6.50 -4.99 -19.40
CA ARG A 78 7.21 -3.96 -18.65
C ARG A 78 8.12 -3.17 -19.58
N ASP A 79 8.31 -1.89 -19.25
CA ASP A 79 9.27 -1.02 -19.96
C ASP A 79 9.03 -0.96 -21.49
N VAL A 80 7.76 -0.88 -21.89
CA VAL A 80 7.39 -0.86 -23.32
C VAL A 80 7.80 0.46 -23.96
N TYR A 81 7.38 1.58 -23.39
CA TYR A 81 7.65 2.92 -23.91
C TYR A 81 8.57 3.73 -22.97
N ALA A 82 8.58 3.42 -21.69
CA ALA A 82 9.35 4.10 -20.67
C ALA A 82 9.85 3.13 -19.60
N LYS A 83 10.98 3.41 -18.94
CA LYS A 83 11.49 2.61 -17.81
C LYS A 83 10.54 2.68 -16.61
N ASN A 84 10.41 1.57 -15.89
CA ASN A 84 9.53 1.42 -14.72
C ASN A 84 8.04 1.57 -15.06
N GLN A 85 7.66 1.21 -16.27
CA GLN A 85 6.29 1.24 -16.77
C GLN A 85 5.71 -0.18 -16.78
N ILE A 86 4.40 -0.30 -16.57
CA ILE A 86 3.62 -1.49 -16.90
C ILE A 86 2.54 -1.12 -17.93
N VAL A 87 2.44 -1.94 -18.98
CA VAL A 87 1.35 -1.89 -19.96
C VAL A 87 0.58 -3.20 -19.85
N ILE A 88 -0.71 -3.10 -19.55
CA ILE A 88 -1.60 -4.25 -19.42
C ILE A 88 -2.54 -4.28 -20.63
N TYR A 89 -2.57 -5.42 -21.31
CA TYR A 89 -3.45 -5.67 -22.45
C TYR A 89 -4.60 -6.59 -22.00
N VAL A 90 -5.81 -6.10 -22.15
CA VAL A 90 -7.05 -6.81 -21.78
C VAL A 90 -7.83 -7.08 -23.06
N GLY A 91 -7.96 -8.35 -23.43
CA GLY A 91 -8.77 -8.78 -24.57
C GLY A 91 -10.04 -9.49 -24.12
N SER A 92 -11.19 -9.17 -24.71
CA SER A 92 -12.45 -9.85 -24.40
C SER A 92 -13.33 -9.99 -25.64
N PRO A 93 -14.16 -11.05 -25.75
CA PRO A 93 -15.08 -11.21 -26.87
C PRO A 93 -16.22 -10.19 -26.84
N SER A 94 -16.61 -9.70 -25.66
CA SER A 94 -17.67 -8.70 -25.51
C SER A 94 -17.51 -7.89 -24.22
N VAL A 95 -18.14 -6.72 -24.18
CA VAL A 95 -18.21 -5.88 -22.96
C VAL A 95 -18.93 -6.61 -21.82
N SER A 96 -20.00 -7.37 -22.14
CA SER A 96 -20.73 -8.16 -21.13
C SER A 96 -19.85 -9.22 -20.48
N GLN A 97 -19.03 -9.95 -21.26
CA GLN A 97 -18.08 -10.92 -20.72
C GLN A 97 -17.02 -10.24 -19.88
N LEU A 98 -16.44 -9.13 -20.37
CA LEU A 98 -15.46 -8.35 -19.62
C LEU A 98 -16.02 -7.90 -18.26
N ARG A 99 -17.23 -7.35 -18.23
CA ARG A 99 -17.91 -6.91 -17.00
C ARG A 99 -18.08 -8.06 -16.00
N LYS A 100 -18.56 -9.22 -16.47
CA LYS A 100 -18.70 -10.41 -15.65
C LYS A 100 -17.38 -10.83 -15.01
N ASP A 101 -16.32 -10.90 -15.81
CA ASP A 101 -15.00 -11.36 -15.35
C ASP A 101 -14.34 -10.36 -14.39
N MET A 102 -14.50 -9.06 -14.63
CA MET A 102 -13.95 -8.02 -13.75
C MET A 102 -14.70 -7.90 -12.41
N THR A 103 -15.92 -8.39 -12.29
CA THR A 103 -16.65 -8.45 -11.02
C THR A 103 -16.04 -9.49 -10.06
N THR A 104 -15.42 -10.54 -10.59
CA THR A 104 -14.90 -11.68 -9.82
C THR A 104 -13.38 -11.74 -9.78
N SER A 105 -12.68 -10.91 -10.55
CA SER A 105 -11.22 -10.97 -10.71
C SER A 105 -10.55 -9.66 -10.29
N SER A 106 -9.57 -9.75 -9.41
CA SER A 106 -8.70 -8.65 -8.98
C SER A 106 -7.38 -8.57 -9.78
N VAL A 107 -7.20 -9.39 -10.83
CA VAL A 107 -5.89 -9.56 -11.49
C VAL A 107 -5.27 -8.25 -11.97
N ILE A 108 -6.06 -7.32 -12.53
CA ILE A 108 -5.55 -6.04 -13.03
C ILE A 108 -5.17 -5.13 -11.85
N THR A 109 -6.05 -5.01 -10.86
CA THR A 109 -5.80 -4.26 -9.63
C THR A 109 -4.55 -4.77 -8.91
N ASP A 110 -4.38 -6.10 -8.83
CA ASP A 110 -3.22 -6.72 -8.18
C ASP A 110 -1.92 -6.47 -8.94
N LEU A 111 -1.94 -6.52 -10.28
CA LEU A 111 -0.78 -6.21 -11.12
C LEU A 111 -0.34 -4.75 -10.95
N LEU A 112 -1.27 -3.82 -11.02
CA LEU A 112 -1.02 -2.39 -10.85
C LEU A 112 -0.57 -2.07 -9.42
N THR A 113 -1.20 -2.65 -8.40
CA THR A 113 -0.79 -2.46 -6.99
C THR A 113 0.62 -2.98 -6.76
N ARG A 114 0.97 -4.16 -7.27
CA ARG A 114 2.34 -4.69 -7.18
C ARG A 114 3.36 -3.80 -7.88
N GLN A 115 3.00 -3.21 -9.02
CA GLN A 115 3.86 -2.26 -9.74
C GLN A 115 4.13 -1.02 -8.87
N GLU A 116 3.08 -0.41 -8.30
CA GLU A 116 3.20 0.80 -7.49
C GLU A 116 3.95 0.53 -6.18
N MET A 117 3.61 -0.53 -5.47
CA MET A 117 4.30 -0.91 -4.23
C MET A 117 5.78 -1.24 -4.50
N GLY A 118 6.08 -1.95 -5.60
CA GLY A 118 7.45 -2.22 -6.02
C GLY A 118 8.25 -0.94 -6.31
N ALA A 119 7.64 0.06 -6.95
CA ALA A 119 8.27 1.36 -7.19
C ALA A 119 8.53 2.14 -5.89
N MET A 120 7.61 2.06 -4.92
CA MET A 120 7.79 2.66 -3.59
C MET A 120 8.92 1.98 -2.81
N VAL A 121 8.97 0.65 -2.80
CA VAL A 121 10.08 -0.12 -2.20
C VAL A 121 11.41 0.24 -2.86
N ALA A 122 11.45 0.36 -4.19
CA ALA A 122 12.68 0.75 -4.90
C ALA A 122 13.17 2.15 -4.49
N THR A 123 12.24 3.09 -4.24
CA THR A 123 12.59 4.44 -3.77
C THR A 123 13.27 4.43 -2.39
N LEU A 124 12.93 3.47 -1.53
CA LEU A 124 13.56 3.33 -0.21
C LEU A 124 15.03 2.88 -0.27
N LYS A 125 15.52 2.39 -1.42
CA LYS A 125 16.96 2.07 -1.57
C LYS A 125 17.83 3.32 -1.42
N ASP A 126 17.33 4.46 -1.93
CA ASP A 126 18.08 5.72 -1.95
C ASP A 126 17.59 6.72 -0.89
N LYS A 127 16.31 6.61 -0.49
CA LYS A 127 15.65 7.57 0.43
C LYS A 127 15.25 6.87 1.73
N HIS A 128 16.25 6.48 2.52
CA HIS A 128 16.05 5.79 3.79
C HIS A 128 16.83 6.46 4.95
N ASN A 129 16.55 6.05 6.18
CA ASN A 129 17.17 6.57 7.40
C ASN A 129 17.97 5.47 8.10
N PRO A 130 19.31 5.36 7.85
CA PRO A 130 20.16 4.33 8.44
C PRO A 130 20.19 4.33 9.97
N LYS A 131 20.05 5.51 10.60
CA LYS A 131 20.04 5.61 12.07
C LYS A 131 18.80 4.92 12.67
N MET A 132 17.64 5.10 12.09
CA MET A 132 16.41 4.43 12.55
C MET A 132 16.44 2.93 12.23
N GLU A 133 17.03 2.55 11.11
CA GLU A 133 17.24 1.14 10.72
C GLU A 133 18.14 0.41 11.72
N GLU A 134 19.22 1.06 12.19
CA GLU A 134 20.10 0.49 13.20
C GLU A 134 19.39 0.33 14.55
N THR A 135 18.55 1.31 14.96
CA THR A 135 17.72 1.17 16.15
C THR A 135 16.81 -0.06 16.06
N VAL A 136 16.14 -0.26 14.92
CA VAL A 136 15.28 -1.43 14.70
C VAL A 136 16.08 -2.72 14.73
N ARG A 137 17.22 -2.77 14.07
CA ARG A 137 18.13 -3.93 14.07
C ARG A 137 18.59 -4.31 15.47
N ARG A 138 19.03 -3.33 16.25
CA ARG A 138 19.47 -3.52 17.63
C ARG A 138 18.37 -4.05 18.54
N MET A 139 17.14 -3.51 18.41
CA MET A 139 16.03 -3.84 19.30
C MET A 139 15.35 -5.17 18.94
N PHE A 140 15.21 -5.46 17.65
CA PHE A 140 14.37 -6.58 17.18
C PHE A 140 15.10 -7.61 16.32
N GLY A 141 16.37 -7.42 16.01
CA GLY A 141 17.15 -8.36 15.17
C GLY A 141 16.62 -8.48 13.73
N ILE A 142 15.94 -7.46 13.24
CA ILE A 142 15.45 -7.39 11.86
C ILE A 142 16.09 -6.25 11.10
N GLU A 143 16.13 -6.39 9.79
CA GLU A 143 16.46 -5.30 8.87
C GLU A 143 15.20 -4.88 8.14
N MET A 144 15.01 -3.58 7.99
CA MET A 144 13.97 -2.98 7.15
C MET A 144 14.40 -1.59 6.69
N ARG A 145 13.82 -1.08 5.64
CA ARG A 145 14.04 0.28 5.18
C ARG A 145 13.06 1.24 5.84
N ILE A 146 13.57 2.27 6.48
CA ILE A 146 12.79 3.34 7.11
C ILE A 146 12.89 4.60 6.24
N PRO A 147 11.78 5.27 5.87
CA PRO A 147 11.81 6.50 5.07
C PRO A 147 12.72 7.58 5.69
N SER A 148 13.46 8.31 4.85
CA SER A 148 14.45 9.31 5.27
C SER A 148 13.86 10.50 6.02
N ASP A 149 12.56 10.77 5.87
CA ASP A 149 11.81 11.81 6.57
C ASP A 149 11.38 11.41 7.99
N MET A 150 11.43 10.14 8.34
CA MET A 150 11.13 9.64 9.69
C MET A 150 12.33 9.78 10.61
N LYS A 151 12.36 10.84 11.42
CA LYS A 151 13.52 11.23 12.25
C LYS A 151 13.26 11.21 13.75
N SER A 152 12.01 11.14 14.17
CA SER A 152 11.62 11.02 15.56
C SER A 152 11.52 9.56 15.98
N CYS A 153 11.99 9.22 17.17
CA CYS A 153 11.97 7.87 17.69
C CYS A 153 11.69 7.85 19.19
N LYS A 154 10.79 6.97 19.61
CA LYS A 154 10.53 6.63 21.00
C LYS A 154 10.74 5.13 21.21
N GLU A 155 11.70 4.79 22.05
CA GLU A 155 12.01 3.40 22.41
C GLU A 155 11.30 3.00 23.71
N GLY A 156 10.74 1.80 23.75
CA GLY A 156 10.21 1.14 24.94
C GLY A 156 10.88 -0.22 25.11
N LYS A 157 10.43 -1.04 26.09
CA LYS A 157 11.05 -2.35 26.38
C LYS A 157 10.93 -3.30 25.17
N ASP A 158 9.72 -3.48 24.61
CA ASP A 158 9.42 -4.38 23.48
C ASP A 158 8.62 -3.62 22.42
N PHE A 159 8.94 -2.34 22.27
CA PHE A 159 8.22 -1.39 21.44
C PHE A 159 9.12 -0.28 20.93
N VAL A 160 8.99 0.05 19.66
CA VAL A 160 9.55 1.27 19.08
C VAL A 160 8.49 2.02 18.29
N TRP A 161 8.51 3.33 18.35
CA TRP A 161 7.68 4.22 17.56
C TRP A 161 8.56 5.22 16.81
N ILE A 162 8.54 5.16 15.49
CA ILE A 162 9.29 6.02 14.57
C ILE A 162 8.30 6.89 13.81
N SER A 163 8.57 8.18 13.69
CA SER A 163 7.65 9.15 13.07
C SER A 163 8.40 10.23 12.28
N ASN A 164 7.74 10.81 11.28
CA ASN A 164 8.19 12.06 10.65
C ASN A 164 7.78 13.29 11.46
N ASN A 165 6.90 13.12 12.46
CA ASN A 165 6.41 14.16 13.37
C ASN A 165 5.85 15.41 12.65
N SER A 166 5.26 15.22 11.45
CA SER A 166 4.66 16.30 10.67
C SER A 166 3.30 16.67 11.24
N PRO A 167 3.00 17.96 11.48
CA PRO A 167 1.72 18.39 12.02
C PRO A 167 0.55 18.23 11.04
N THR A 168 0.82 18.20 9.73
CA THR A 168 -0.22 18.17 8.68
C THR A 168 -0.41 16.78 8.06
N SER A 169 0.65 15.95 8.07
CA SER A 169 0.62 14.59 7.51
C SER A 169 1.62 13.72 8.24
N MET A 170 1.25 13.31 9.46
CA MET A 170 2.10 12.48 10.29
C MET A 170 2.03 11.02 9.82
N THR A 171 3.20 10.47 9.51
CA THR A 171 3.40 9.06 9.18
C THR A 171 4.21 8.39 10.28
N ASN A 172 3.80 7.18 10.65
CA ASN A 172 4.32 6.49 11.81
C ASN A 172 4.59 5.02 11.48
N ILE A 173 5.64 4.47 12.07
CA ILE A 173 5.94 3.03 12.09
C ILE A 173 6.12 2.63 13.56
N CYS A 174 5.36 1.60 13.98
CA CYS A 174 5.55 0.94 15.27
C CYS A 174 5.99 -0.49 15.07
N ILE A 175 6.87 -0.98 15.93
CA ILE A 175 7.30 -2.39 15.97
C ILE A 175 7.14 -2.89 17.39
N TYR A 176 6.52 -4.08 17.55
CA TYR A 176 6.26 -4.67 18.86
C TYR A 176 6.06 -6.19 18.77
N THR A 177 6.24 -6.87 19.91
CA THR A 177 6.20 -8.34 19.99
C THR A 177 4.90 -8.92 20.58
N SER A 178 3.95 -8.09 20.97
CA SER A 178 2.67 -8.51 21.53
C SER A 178 1.62 -8.79 20.47
N GLU A 179 0.76 -9.76 20.69
CA GLU A 179 -0.42 -10.05 19.86
C GLU A 179 -1.59 -9.07 20.11
N ASN A 180 -1.60 -8.43 21.29
CA ASN A 180 -2.66 -7.50 21.67
C ASN A 180 -2.27 -6.06 21.33
N ARG A 181 -2.67 -5.61 20.12
CA ARG A 181 -2.41 -4.26 19.63
C ARG A 181 -2.90 -3.18 20.59
N ASP A 182 -4.15 -3.25 21.05
CA ASP A 182 -4.75 -2.19 21.87
C ASP A 182 -4.04 -2.02 23.20
N SER A 183 -3.58 -3.12 23.82
CA SER A 183 -2.77 -3.07 25.04
C SER A 183 -1.44 -2.35 24.80
N VAL A 184 -0.77 -2.64 23.67
CA VAL A 184 0.49 -2.00 23.30
C VAL A 184 0.29 -0.51 23.03
N MET A 185 -0.71 -0.17 22.22
CA MET A 185 -0.97 1.22 21.81
C MET A 185 -1.39 2.07 23.02
N ARG A 186 -2.29 1.56 23.87
CA ARG A 186 -2.71 2.24 25.10
C ARG A 186 -1.55 2.56 26.02
N LYS A 187 -0.57 1.66 26.14
CA LYS A 187 0.62 1.85 26.99
C LYS A 187 1.58 2.88 26.42
N ASN A 188 1.77 2.91 25.11
CA ASN A 188 2.89 3.58 24.46
C ASN A 188 2.50 4.87 23.72
N ILE A 189 1.27 4.98 23.20
CA ILE A 189 0.77 6.15 22.45
C ILE A 189 -0.35 6.77 23.22
N LYS A 190 0.00 7.81 23.97
CA LYS A 190 -0.91 8.59 24.83
C LYS A 190 -1.07 10.00 24.29
N GLY A 191 -2.21 10.62 24.57
CA GLY A 191 -2.45 12.05 24.38
C GLY A 191 -1.95 12.87 25.56
N GLU A 192 -2.53 14.07 25.74
CA GLU A 192 -2.12 15.01 26.77
C GLU A 192 -2.46 14.55 28.19
N THR A 193 -3.47 13.70 28.34
CA THR A 193 -3.89 13.15 29.64
C THR A 193 -3.79 11.64 29.66
N ASP A 194 -3.74 11.03 30.84
CA ASP A 194 -3.64 9.57 30.99
C ASP A 194 -4.85 8.79 30.44
N ASN A 195 -6.00 9.45 30.33
CA ASN A 195 -7.22 8.89 29.76
C ASN A 195 -7.25 8.99 28.22
N MET A 196 -6.31 9.69 27.61
CA MET A 196 -6.16 9.83 26.18
C MET A 196 -5.12 8.84 25.66
N TYR A 197 -5.57 7.86 24.89
CA TYR A 197 -4.70 6.80 24.34
C TYR A 197 -5.24 6.26 23.04
N MET A 198 -4.32 5.74 22.21
CA MET A 198 -4.68 5.12 20.93
C MET A 198 -5.39 3.79 21.16
N THR A 199 -6.45 3.56 20.40
CA THR A 199 -7.22 2.31 20.33
C THR A 199 -7.60 1.97 18.88
N THR A 200 -8.24 0.81 18.68
CA THR A 200 -8.69 0.33 17.37
C THR A 200 -10.20 0.49 17.25
N ASN A 201 -10.68 1.04 16.15
CA ASN A 201 -12.06 0.87 15.73
C ASN A 201 -12.22 -0.57 15.22
N LYS A 202 -12.75 -1.46 16.06
CA LYS A 202 -12.78 -2.91 15.80
C LYS A 202 -13.62 -3.30 14.58
N GLU A 203 -14.68 -2.55 14.30
CA GLU A 203 -15.58 -2.80 13.17
C GLU A 203 -14.91 -2.52 11.81
N SER A 204 -13.87 -1.67 11.80
CA SER A 204 -13.11 -1.32 10.61
C SER A 204 -12.05 -2.36 10.23
N VAL A 205 -11.77 -3.35 11.09
CA VAL A 205 -10.62 -4.24 10.91
C VAL A 205 -10.90 -5.33 9.89
N ILE A 206 -10.03 -5.39 8.90
CA ILE A 206 -9.99 -6.45 7.88
C ILE A 206 -8.66 -7.17 8.00
N SER A 207 -8.70 -8.51 8.00
CA SER A 207 -7.52 -9.37 8.08
C SER A 207 -7.39 -10.22 6.82
N SER A 208 -6.16 -10.36 6.34
CA SER A 208 -5.81 -11.24 5.22
C SER A 208 -4.45 -11.90 5.46
N ILE A 209 -4.15 -12.95 4.72
CA ILE A 209 -2.85 -13.61 4.74
C ILE A 209 -2.17 -13.33 3.40
N ALA A 210 -1.03 -12.64 3.46
CA ALA A 210 -0.14 -12.48 2.33
C ALA A 210 0.94 -13.57 2.36
N LYS A 211 1.25 -14.14 1.19
CA LYS A 211 2.37 -15.08 1.03
C LYS A 211 3.53 -14.35 0.37
N THR A 212 4.67 -14.32 1.02
CA THR A 212 5.95 -13.97 0.40
C THR A 212 6.66 -15.26 -0.04
N GLN A 213 7.83 -15.16 -0.72
CA GLN A 213 8.59 -16.33 -1.13
C GLN A 213 8.95 -17.25 0.05
N ASP A 214 9.23 -16.66 1.24
CA ASP A 214 9.81 -17.38 2.37
C ASP A 214 8.85 -17.57 3.55
N ARG A 215 7.70 -16.86 3.59
CA ARG A 215 6.83 -16.89 4.76
C ARG A 215 5.40 -16.42 4.49
N GLN A 216 4.53 -16.72 5.44
CA GLN A 216 3.21 -16.12 5.53
C GLN A 216 3.25 -14.90 6.45
N VAL A 217 2.51 -13.86 6.07
CA VAL A 217 2.37 -12.62 6.82
C VAL A 217 0.89 -12.36 7.05
N THR A 218 0.48 -12.20 8.30
CA THR A 218 -0.87 -11.74 8.60
C THR A 218 -0.93 -10.23 8.42
N VAL A 219 -1.73 -9.76 7.47
CA VAL A 219 -1.93 -8.33 7.20
C VAL A 219 -3.27 -7.91 7.80
N ARG A 220 -3.26 -6.88 8.64
CA ARG A 220 -4.47 -6.24 9.14
C ARG A 220 -4.51 -4.79 8.69
N ARG A 221 -5.70 -4.36 8.26
CA ARG A 221 -6.01 -2.97 7.91
C ARG A 221 -7.18 -2.53 8.76
N GLY A 222 -7.16 -1.30 9.24
CA GLY A 222 -8.24 -0.78 10.06
C GLY A 222 -8.08 0.70 10.34
N LEU A 223 -8.96 1.23 11.17
CA LEU A 223 -8.91 2.59 11.68
C LEU A 223 -8.45 2.58 13.14
N TRP A 224 -7.53 3.47 13.44
CA TRP A 224 -7.18 3.82 14.81
C TRP A 224 -7.89 5.11 15.20
N GLU A 225 -8.16 5.26 16.47
CA GLU A 225 -8.73 6.47 17.06
C GLU A 225 -8.05 6.76 18.40
N MET A 226 -8.01 8.03 18.77
CA MET A 226 -7.53 8.46 20.09
C MET A 226 -8.74 8.58 21.01
N LYS A 227 -8.83 7.72 22.03
CA LYS A 227 -9.84 7.88 23.06
C LYS A 227 -9.65 9.22 23.74
N GLY A 228 -10.74 9.99 23.86
CA GLY A 228 -10.72 11.32 24.48
C GLY A 228 -10.27 12.46 23.56
N ASP A 229 -10.06 12.19 22.27
CA ASP A 229 -9.71 13.18 21.26
C ASP A 229 -10.35 12.82 19.91
N ALA A 230 -10.47 13.81 19.02
CA ALA A 230 -10.97 13.62 17.65
C ALA A 230 -9.92 13.10 16.67
N MET A 231 -8.73 12.74 17.14
CA MET A 231 -7.66 12.18 16.28
C MET A 231 -7.96 10.75 15.89
N GLY A 232 -7.71 10.43 14.62
CA GLY A 232 -7.85 9.09 14.08
C GLY A 232 -7.30 8.99 12.65
N GLY A 233 -7.25 7.77 12.13
CA GLY A 233 -6.76 7.53 10.78
C GLY A 233 -6.61 6.06 10.45
N PRO A 234 -6.09 5.72 9.27
CA PRO A 234 -5.86 4.35 8.88
C PRO A 234 -4.57 3.78 9.46
N PHE A 235 -4.57 2.47 9.68
CA PHE A 235 -3.38 1.70 9.95
C PHE A 235 -3.29 0.44 9.08
N VAL A 236 -2.08 -0.04 8.88
CA VAL A 236 -1.78 -1.36 8.29
C VAL A 236 -0.71 -2.00 9.15
N SER A 237 -0.93 -3.25 9.57
CA SER A 237 0.06 -4.04 10.28
C SER A 237 0.40 -5.33 9.55
N HIS A 238 1.67 -5.67 9.57
CA HIS A 238 2.22 -6.95 9.13
C HIS A 238 2.70 -7.71 10.35
N THR A 239 2.05 -8.84 10.66
CA THR A 239 2.47 -9.73 11.75
C THR A 239 3.20 -10.92 11.16
N LEU A 240 4.44 -11.10 11.63
CA LEU A 240 5.35 -12.17 11.25
C LEU A 240 5.51 -13.12 12.43
N HIS A 241 5.63 -14.41 12.13
CA HIS A 241 5.86 -15.43 13.12
C HIS A 241 7.25 -16.04 12.97
N ASP A 242 7.85 -16.45 14.08
CA ASP A 242 9.15 -17.13 14.15
C ASP A 242 10.28 -16.39 13.39
N ILE A 243 10.38 -15.08 13.60
CA ILE A 243 11.41 -14.24 12.98
C ILE A 243 12.36 -13.65 14.02
N ALA A 244 13.66 -13.71 13.77
CA ALA A 244 14.73 -13.11 14.59
C ALA A 244 14.63 -13.49 16.09
N GLY A 245 14.18 -14.69 16.40
CA GLY A 245 13.97 -15.17 17.78
C GLY A 245 12.65 -14.73 18.43
N HIS A 246 11.82 -13.97 17.75
CA HIS A 246 10.50 -13.59 18.22
C HIS A 246 9.43 -14.58 17.71
N LYS A 247 8.62 -15.12 18.62
CA LYS A 247 7.47 -15.95 18.26
C LYS A 247 6.47 -15.16 17.41
N THR A 248 6.25 -13.90 17.77
CA THR A 248 5.40 -12.96 17.04
C THR A 248 6.07 -11.59 17.01
N LEU A 249 6.17 -10.98 15.83
CA LEU A 249 6.65 -9.63 15.62
C LEU A 249 5.67 -8.89 14.72
N THR A 250 5.11 -7.79 15.20
CA THR A 250 4.22 -6.94 14.41
C THR A 250 4.92 -5.63 14.06
N ILE A 251 4.92 -5.31 12.77
CA ILE A 251 5.33 -4.02 12.23
C ILE A 251 4.08 -3.35 11.70
N GLU A 252 3.78 -2.17 12.21
CA GLU A 252 2.58 -1.43 11.88
C GLU A 252 2.93 -0.04 11.38
N CYS A 253 2.26 0.42 10.33
CA CYS A 253 2.24 1.81 9.96
C CYS A 253 0.85 2.42 10.17
N PHE A 254 0.81 3.68 10.59
CA PHE A 254 -0.42 4.45 10.70
C PHE A 254 -0.21 5.91 10.30
N VAL A 255 -1.29 6.55 9.87
CA VAL A 255 -1.26 7.92 9.33
C VAL A 255 -2.26 8.80 10.08
N TYR A 256 -1.83 10.02 10.42
CA TYR A 256 -2.70 11.11 10.83
C TYR A 256 -2.54 12.26 9.84
N ALA A 257 -3.57 12.54 9.05
CA ALA A 257 -3.56 13.55 8.00
C ALA A 257 -4.97 14.15 7.82
N PRO A 258 -5.41 15.00 8.77
CA PRO A 258 -6.76 15.56 8.74
C PRO A 258 -7.00 16.36 7.46
N GLY A 259 -8.20 16.26 6.89
CA GLY A 259 -8.61 17.00 5.70
C GLY A 259 -7.94 16.59 4.37
N THR A 260 -7.06 15.59 4.36
CA THR A 260 -6.35 15.16 3.15
C THR A 260 -6.56 13.68 2.82
N LYS A 261 -6.34 13.32 1.54
CA LYS A 261 -6.33 11.92 1.08
C LYS A 261 -5.16 11.16 1.73
N LYS A 262 -5.41 9.93 2.16
CA LYS A 262 -4.47 9.12 2.96
C LYS A 262 -3.90 7.93 2.22
N ARG A 263 -4.54 7.49 1.12
CA ARG A 263 -4.11 6.32 0.33
C ARG A 263 -2.61 6.33 0.03
N ASN A 264 -2.15 7.34 -0.69
CA ASN A 264 -0.76 7.38 -1.16
C ASN A 264 0.24 7.47 0.01
N THR A 265 -0.10 8.20 1.06
CA THR A 265 0.74 8.32 2.27
C THR A 265 0.81 7.00 3.01
N LEU A 266 -0.31 6.32 3.21
CA LEU A 266 -0.37 5.01 3.86
C LEU A 266 0.43 3.96 3.07
N MET A 267 0.18 3.85 1.74
CA MET A 267 0.87 2.89 0.87
C MET A 267 2.38 3.13 0.82
N ARG A 268 2.82 4.40 0.77
CA ARG A 268 4.25 4.75 0.84
C ARG A 268 4.89 4.26 2.15
N THR A 269 4.19 4.40 3.26
CA THR A 269 4.68 3.95 4.56
C THR A 269 4.64 2.43 4.68
N GLU A 270 3.59 1.80 4.17
CA GLU A 270 3.46 0.34 4.12
C GLU A 270 4.58 -0.32 3.28
N ALA A 271 5.10 0.37 2.26
CA ALA A 271 6.22 -0.14 1.47
C ALA A 271 7.46 -0.49 2.35
N SER A 272 7.65 0.20 3.47
CA SER A 272 8.70 -0.12 4.45
C SER A 272 8.48 -1.49 5.09
N LEU A 273 7.24 -1.85 5.41
CA LEU A 273 6.88 -3.13 6.02
C LEU A 273 7.19 -4.30 5.08
N MET A 274 7.14 -4.07 3.77
CA MET A 274 7.47 -5.09 2.76
C MET A 274 8.98 -5.37 2.65
N THR A 275 9.83 -4.52 3.23
CA THR A 275 11.30 -4.68 3.18
C THR A 275 11.86 -5.48 4.35
N VAL A 276 11.01 -5.93 5.26
CA VAL A 276 11.41 -6.61 6.50
C VAL A 276 12.02 -7.99 6.22
N LYS A 277 13.17 -8.23 6.81
CA LYS A 277 13.85 -9.54 6.84
C LYS A 277 14.58 -9.72 8.16
N ALA A 278 14.89 -10.97 8.55
CA ALA A 278 15.77 -11.22 9.68
C ALA A 278 17.15 -10.63 9.39
N ALA A 279 17.77 -10.02 10.39
CA ALA A 279 19.15 -9.57 10.27
C ALA A 279 20.06 -10.79 10.07
N GLY A 280 21.00 -10.70 9.13
CA GLY A 280 22.04 -11.71 8.99
C GLY A 280 22.85 -11.81 10.30
N ARG A 281 23.15 -13.04 10.68
CA ARG A 281 24.07 -13.33 11.79
C ARG A 281 25.48 -12.93 11.44
#